data_23d5853a076f221ea89936f752573506
#
_entry.id   23d5853a076f221ea89936f752573506
#
_cell.length_a   1.000
_cell.length_b   1.000
_cell.length_c   1.000
_cell.angle_alpha   90.00
_cell.angle_beta   90.00
_cell.angle_gamma   90.00
#
_symmetry.space_group_name_H-M   'P 1'
#
loop_
_entity.id
_entity.type
_entity.pdbx_description
1 polymer ?
#
loop_
_entity_poly.entity_id
_entity_poly.type
_entity_poly.pdbx_seq_one_letter_code
_entity_poly.pdbx_strand_id
1 'polypeptide(L)'
;MESLIAADMTTESPTWRRVTQLVDLAEVYDPVVQVCAWPREMDPDVSQYLAGLESTARVQAIETLSAAGRPQLNALPAGPGRDALIDDLSRLSEVLCDLVECPAVGLRLARVDHAMCPGWHIDRVGMRLICTYQGPGTQWLEDQDVDRRDLRHARMGDAAFIQAAPGEVVLLKGALWPGNEALGAVHRSPGIAPGADTRTLVTLDPLWHD
;
A
#
# COMPACT_ATOMS: atom_id res chain seq x y z
N MET A 1 49.15 -16.67 -20.20
CA MET A 1 47.98 -17.38 -19.67
C MET A 1 47.30 -16.39 -18.72
N GLU A 2 46.46 -15.55 -19.30
CA GLU A 2 45.65 -14.61 -18.52
C GLU A 2 44.38 -15.31 -18.06
N SER A 3 44.24 -15.40 -16.75
CA SER A 3 43.02 -15.92 -16.09
C SER A 3 41.95 -14.83 -16.13
N LEU A 4 40.96 -14.99 -17.00
CA LEU A 4 39.72 -14.24 -16.97
C LEU A 4 38.94 -14.67 -15.71
N ILE A 5 39.00 -13.83 -14.68
CA ILE A 5 38.07 -13.92 -13.57
C ILE A 5 36.74 -13.39 -14.12
N ALA A 6 35.83 -14.29 -14.39
CA ALA A 6 34.42 -13.96 -14.65
C ALA A 6 33.89 -13.31 -13.35
N ALA A 7 33.57 -12.04 -13.40
CA ALA A 7 32.84 -11.38 -12.35
C ALA A 7 31.44 -12.06 -12.30
N ASP A 8 31.20 -12.81 -11.24
CA ASP A 8 29.87 -13.33 -10.88
C ASP A 8 28.99 -12.13 -10.56
N MET A 9 28.27 -11.66 -11.57
CA MET A 9 27.19 -10.70 -11.38
C MET A 9 25.99 -11.48 -10.81
N THR A 10 26.01 -11.70 -9.51
CA THR A 10 24.80 -12.10 -8.80
C THR A 10 23.81 -10.94 -8.94
N THR A 11 22.92 -11.04 -9.90
CA THR A 11 21.74 -10.17 -9.97
C THR A 11 20.90 -10.47 -8.73
N GLU A 12 21.01 -9.62 -7.72
CA GLU A 12 20.12 -9.72 -6.56
C GLU A 12 18.66 -9.71 -7.06
N SER A 13 17.88 -10.63 -6.54
CA SER A 13 16.46 -10.70 -6.92
C SER A 13 15.76 -9.43 -6.46
N PRO A 14 14.92 -8.82 -7.33
CA PRO A 14 14.22 -7.60 -6.93
C PRO A 14 13.39 -7.82 -5.66
N THR A 15 13.38 -6.82 -4.78
CA THR A 15 12.70 -6.88 -3.48
C THR A 15 11.22 -6.50 -3.57
N TRP A 16 10.71 -6.29 -4.76
CA TRP A 16 9.29 -6.08 -5.01
C TRP A 16 8.80 -6.91 -6.20
N ARG A 17 7.49 -7.15 -6.22
CA ARG A 17 6.82 -7.89 -7.31
C ARG A 17 5.61 -7.11 -7.78
N ARG A 18 5.40 -7.06 -9.09
CA ARG A 18 4.13 -6.67 -9.67
C ARG A 18 3.47 -7.92 -10.23
N VAL A 19 2.38 -8.33 -9.58
CA VAL A 19 1.65 -9.55 -9.92
C VAL A 19 0.45 -9.25 -10.81
N THR A 20 -0.01 -10.23 -11.58
CA THR A 20 -1.12 -10.04 -12.52
C THR A 20 -2.43 -10.66 -12.02
N GLN A 21 -2.36 -11.58 -11.09
CA GLN A 21 -3.52 -12.25 -10.52
C GLN A 21 -3.56 -12.06 -9.00
N LEU A 22 -4.77 -12.05 -8.44
CA LEU A 22 -4.97 -11.89 -7.01
C LEU A 22 -4.22 -12.94 -6.18
N VAL A 23 -4.25 -14.20 -6.64
CA VAL A 23 -3.61 -15.33 -5.94
C VAL A 23 -2.09 -15.16 -5.85
N ASP A 24 -1.48 -14.45 -6.78
CA ASP A 24 -0.04 -14.23 -6.82
C ASP A 24 0.42 -13.22 -5.75
N LEU A 25 -0.52 -12.55 -5.04
CA LEU A 25 -0.17 -11.76 -3.85
C LEU A 25 0.54 -12.61 -2.79
N ALA A 26 0.38 -13.93 -2.83
CA ALA A 26 1.12 -14.87 -1.99
C ALA A 26 2.64 -14.82 -2.22
N GLU A 27 3.14 -14.25 -3.32
CA GLU A 27 4.58 -14.01 -3.51
C GLU A 27 5.18 -13.11 -2.43
N VAL A 28 4.34 -12.36 -1.71
CA VAL A 28 4.80 -11.58 -0.54
C VAL A 28 5.41 -12.47 0.54
N TYR A 29 5.11 -13.76 0.59
CA TYR A 29 5.71 -14.70 1.55
C TYR A 29 7.17 -15.06 1.23
N ASP A 30 7.64 -14.80 0.00
CA ASP A 30 9.07 -14.92 -0.29
C ASP A 30 9.86 -14.00 0.65
N PRO A 31 10.86 -14.50 1.40
CA PRO A 31 11.63 -13.68 2.34
C PRO A 31 12.28 -12.45 1.70
N VAL A 32 12.65 -12.51 0.44
CA VAL A 32 13.28 -11.40 -0.29
C VAL A 32 12.25 -10.30 -0.62
N VAL A 33 11.00 -10.67 -0.87
CA VAL A 33 9.96 -9.72 -1.30
C VAL A 33 9.48 -8.85 -0.14
N GLN A 34 9.62 -7.55 -0.26
CA GLN A 34 9.17 -6.56 0.72
C GLN A 34 7.89 -5.85 0.30
N VAL A 35 7.65 -5.77 -1.02
CA VAL A 35 6.46 -5.15 -1.61
C VAL A 35 5.88 -6.08 -2.66
N CYS A 36 4.55 -6.30 -2.61
CA CYS A 36 3.82 -6.96 -3.67
C CYS A 36 2.69 -6.04 -4.15
N ALA A 37 2.68 -5.72 -5.46
CA ALA A 37 1.74 -4.79 -6.06
C ALA A 37 0.87 -5.54 -7.09
N TRP A 38 -0.45 -5.39 -6.95
CA TRP A 38 -1.44 -5.99 -7.84
C TRP A 38 -2.26 -4.89 -8.53
N PRO A 39 -1.95 -4.59 -9.82
CA PRO A 39 -2.77 -3.70 -10.63
C PRO A 39 -4.11 -4.37 -10.93
N ARG A 40 -5.18 -3.62 -10.77
CA ARG A 40 -6.55 -4.07 -11.03
C ARG A 40 -7.38 -2.95 -11.63
N GLU A 41 -8.42 -3.30 -12.33
CA GLU A 41 -9.44 -2.34 -12.74
C GLU A 41 -10.29 -1.97 -11.52
N MET A 42 -10.50 -0.68 -11.35
CA MET A 42 -11.38 -0.15 -10.32
C MET A 42 -12.78 0.01 -10.90
N ASP A 43 -13.81 -0.34 -10.12
CA ASP A 43 -15.20 -0.13 -10.52
C ASP A 43 -15.42 1.36 -10.84
N PRO A 44 -15.95 1.68 -12.04
CA PRO A 44 -16.23 3.06 -12.43
C PRO A 44 -17.15 3.82 -11.45
N ASP A 45 -18.09 3.11 -10.81
CA ASP A 45 -18.99 3.70 -9.83
C ASP A 45 -18.23 4.20 -8.59
N VAL A 46 -17.18 3.49 -8.16
CA VAL A 46 -16.29 3.96 -7.08
C VAL A 46 -15.59 5.26 -7.48
N SER A 47 -15.02 5.30 -8.69
CA SER A 47 -14.32 6.47 -9.19
C SER A 47 -15.26 7.68 -9.31
N GLN A 48 -16.47 7.46 -9.82
CA GLN A 48 -17.48 8.51 -9.97
C GLN A 48 -17.96 9.03 -8.62
N TYR A 49 -18.22 8.12 -7.66
CA TYR A 49 -18.63 8.50 -6.29
C TYR A 49 -17.56 9.36 -5.62
N LEU A 50 -16.30 8.95 -5.65
CA LEU A 50 -15.21 9.68 -5.03
C LEU A 50 -14.94 11.04 -5.70
N ALA A 51 -15.09 11.11 -7.01
CA ALA A 51 -14.98 12.37 -7.76
C ALA A 51 -16.12 13.35 -7.44
N GLY A 52 -17.30 12.83 -7.11
CA GLY A 52 -18.47 13.63 -6.72
C GLY A 52 -18.42 14.17 -5.30
N LEU A 53 -17.48 13.71 -4.46
CA LEU A 53 -17.30 14.25 -3.11
C LEU A 53 -16.74 15.68 -3.19
N GLU A 54 -17.29 16.59 -2.38
CA GLU A 54 -16.76 17.97 -2.32
C GLU A 54 -15.25 17.98 -2.04
N SER A 55 -14.52 18.83 -2.76
CA SER A 55 -13.05 18.91 -2.67
C SER A 55 -12.54 19.24 -1.27
N THR A 56 -13.35 19.92 -0.46
CA THR A 56 -13.06 20.31 0.93
C THR A 56 -13.41 19.24 1.96
N ALA A 57 -14.12 18.17 1.56
CA ALA A 57 -14.52 17.12 2.46
C ALA A 57 -13.29 16.31 2.91
N ARG A 58 -12.83 16.56 4.12
CA ARG A 58 -11.87 15.68 4.81
C ARG A 58 -12.65 14.47 5.32
N VAL A 59 -12.37 13.32 4.73
CA VAL A 59 -12.97 12.06 5.17
C VAL A 59 -11.91 11.28 5.94
N GLN A 60 -12.28 10.85 7.13
CA GLN A 60 -11.51 9.86 7.88
C GLN A 60 -12.50 8.89 8.51
N ALA A 61 -12.44 7.64 8.09
CA ALA A 61 -13.16 6.54 8.73
C ALA A 61 -12.14 5.53 9.27
N ILE A 62 -12.34 5.10 10.50
CA ILE A 62 -11.51 4.06 11.14
C ILE A 62 -12.49 3.04 11.70
N GLU A 63 -12.38 1.80 11.24
CA GLU A 63 -13.26 0.71 11.62
C GLU A 63 -12.46 -0.58 11.83
N THR A 64 -12.94 -1.45 12.69
CA THR A 64 -12.47 -2.83 12.78
C THR A 64 -13.46 -3.71 12.05
N LEU A 65 -12.97 -4.49 11.08
CA LEU A 65 -13.79 -5.40 10.29
C LEU A 65 -13.34 -6.83 10.53
N SER A 66 -14.30 -7.74 10.82
CA SER A 66 -14.06 -9.17 10.71
C SER A 66 -13.81 -9.56 9.25
N ALA A 67 -13.27 -10.74 9.00
CA ALA A 67 -12.97 -11.23 7.65
C ALA A 67 -14.15 -11.11 6.67
N ALA A 68 -15.38 -11.41 7.12
CA ALA A 68 -16.61 -11.24 6.35
C ALA A 68 -17.35 -9.92 6.67
N GLY A 69 -16.67 -8.96 7.29
CA GLY A 69 -17.27 -7.71 7.73
C GLY A 69 -17.52 -6.74 6.58
N ARG A 70 -18.57 -5.93 6.74
CA ARG A 70 -18.91 -4.86 5.80
C ARG A 70 -18.76 -3.49 6.49
N PRO A 71 -17.89 -2.59 6.00
CA PRO A 71 -17.69 -1.30 6.63
C PRO A 71 -18.94 -0.44 6.52
N GLN A 72 -19.20 0.36 7.54
CA GLN A 72 -20.37 1.26 7.56
C GLN A 72 -20.05 2.61 6.92
N LEU A 73 -18.83 3.10 7.06
CA LEU A 73 -18.34 4.37 6.51
C LEU A 73 -19.28 5.55 6.75
N ASN A 74 -19.77 5.68 7.99
CA ASN A 74 -20.76 6.72 8.36
C ASN A 74 -20.26 8.16 8.10
N ALA A 75 -18.95 8.36 7.98
CA ALA A 75 -18.35 9.64 7.62
C ALA A 75 -18.53 10.01 6.12
N LEU A 76 -18.96 9.07 5.29
CA LEU A 76 -19.18 9.29 3.87
C LEU A 76 -20.67 9.61 3.59
N PRO A 77 -20.96 10.63 2.76
CA PRO A 77 -22.34 10.91 2.38
C PRO A 77 -22.97 9.76 1.60
N ALA A 78 -24.28 9.60 1.72
CA ALA A 78 -25.02 8.69 0.85
C ALA A 78 -24.97 9.20 -0.61
N GLY A 79 -24.90 8.28 -1.57
CA GLY A 79 -24.87 8.65 -2.98
C GLY A 79 -24.62 7.44 -3.88
N PRO A 80 -24.86 7.58 -5.19
CA PRO A 80 -24.54 6.54 -6.16
C PRO A 80 -23.06 6.15 -6.09
N GLY A 81 -22.76 4.85 -6.12
CA GLY A 81 -21.41 4.30 -6.05
C GLY A 81 -20.83 4.13 -4.65
N ARG A 82 -21.49 4.64 -3.59
CA ARG A 82 -21.06 4.42 -2.21
C ARG A 82 -21.02 2.93 -1.85
N ASP A 83 -22.05 2.19 -2.26
CA ASP A 83 -22.13 0.76 -1.99
C ASP A 83 -21.03 -0.02 -2.75
N ALA A 84 -20.70 0.38 -3.97
CA ALA A 84 -19.59 -0.19 -4.72
C ALA A 84 -18.24 0.01 -3.99
N LEU A 85 -18.01 1.19 -3.39
CA LEU A 85 -16.83 1.41 -2.55
C LEU A 85 -16.83 0.52 -1.30
N ILE A 86 -17.99 0.37 -0.63
CA ILE A 86 -18.14 -0.51 0.53
C ILE A 86 -17.86 -1.97 0.15
N ASP A 87 -18.36 -2.43 -0.98
CA ASP A 87 -18.15 -3.79 -1.49
C ASP A 87 -16.66 -4.03 -1.81
N ASP A 88 -16.02 -3.05 -2.43
CA ASP A 88 -14.58 -3.14 -2.73
C ASP A 88 -13.73 -3.20 -1.44
N LEU A 89 -14.02 -2.36 -0.46
CA LEU A 89 -13.31 -2.38 0.83
C LEU A 89 -13.55 -3.68 1.60
N SER A 90 -14.76 -4.23 1.55
CA SER A 90 -15.08 -5.55 2.13
C SER A 90 -14.22 -6.63 1.47
N ARG A 91 -14.15 -6.64 0.14
CA ARG A 91 -13.34 -7.59 -0.62
C ARG A 91 -11.84 -7.48 -0.29
N LEU A 92 -11.29 -6.27 -0.21
CA LEU A 92 -9.88 -6.08 0.13
C LEU A 92 -9.59 -6.54 1.57
N SER A 93 -10.54 -6.34 2.49
CA SER A 93 -10.43 -6.81 3.87
C SER A 93 -10.44 -8.35 3.94
N GLU A 94 -11.33 -9.00 3.21
CA GLU A 94 -11.38 -10.46 3.07
C GLU A 94 -10.07 -11.00 2.50
N VAL A 95 -9.60 -10.43 1.39
CA VAL A 95 -8.33 -10.82 0.76
C VAL A 95 -7.15 -10.74 1.74
N LEU A 96 -7.06 -9.67 2.52
CA LEU A 96 -5.97 -9.55 3.49
C LEU A 96 -6.13 -10.56 4.65
N CYS A 97 -7.36 -10.74 5.16
CA CYS A 97 -7.61 -11.75 6.20
C CYS A 97 -7.25 -13.16 5.74
N ASP A 98 -7.66 -13.53 4.53
CA ASP A 98 -7.35 -14.87 3.97
C ASP A 98 -5.84 -15.03 3.74
N LEU A 99 -5.19 -13.98 3.23
CA LEU A 99 -3.76 -14.04 2.93
C LEU A 99 -2.91 -14.25 4.17
N VAL A 100 -3.21 -13.55 5.29
CA VAL A 100 -2.38 -13.59 6.51
C VAL A 100 -3.04 -14.34 7.66
N GLU A 101 -4.15 -15.04 7.39
CA GLU A 101 -4.91 -15.83 8.37
C GLU A 101 -5.27 -15.04 9.63
N CYS A 102 -5.76 -13.79 9.46
CA CYS A 102 -6.19 -12.97 10.59
C CYS A 102 -7.73 -12.91 10.69
N PRO A 103 -8.31 -12.87 11.90
CA PRO A 103 -9.76 -12.82 12.08
C PRO A 103 -10.38 -11.47 11.73
N ALA A 104 -9.58 -10.42 11.71
CA ALA A 104 -10.06 -9.06 11.50
C ALA A 104 -8.97 -8.15 10.93
N VAL A 105 -9.38 -7.00 10.42
CA VAL A 105 -8.49 -5.92 9.98
C VAL A 105 -8.91 -4.58 10.59
N GLY A 106 -7.92 -3.74 10.88
CA GLY A 106 -8.12 -2.32 11.14
C GLY A 106 -8.18 -1.56 9.81
N LEU A 107 -9.35 -1.07 9.43
CA LEU A 107 -9.55 -0.27 8.23
C LEU A 107 -9.40 1.21 8.55
N ARG A 108 -8.61 1.92 7.76
CA ARG A 108 -8.57 3.38 7.73
C ARG A 108 -8.77 3.87 6.30
N LEU A 109 -9.89 4.51 6.04
CA LEU A 109 -10.14 5.27 4.81
C LEU A 109 -9.86 6.75 5.09
N ALA A 110 -9.03 7.38 4.27
CA ALA A 110 -8.68 8.78 4.42
C ALA A 110 -8.72 9.51 3.08
N ARG A 111 -9.26 10.75 3.09
CA ARG A 111 -9.14 11.70 2.00
C ARG A 111 -8.35 12.90 2.51
N VAL A 112 -7.23 13.18 1.86
CA VAL A 112 -6.25 14.16 2.32
C VAL A 112 -5.79 15.07 1.18
N ASP A 113 -5.40 16.28 1.54
CA ASP A 113 -4.88 17.32 0.65
C ASP A 113 -3.36 17.53 0.81
N HIS A 114 -2.72 16.68 1.61
CA HIS A 114 -1.28 16.74 1.90
C HIS A 114 -0.69 15.35 2.06
N ALA A 115 0.63 15.25 2.00
CA ALA A 115 1.33 14.00 2.30
C ALA A 115 1.23 13.69 3.79
N MET A 116 0.66 12.53 4.15
CA MET A 116 0.53 12.08 5.55
C MET A 116 1.91 11.75 6.16
N CYS A 117 2.75 11.06 5.39
CA CYS A 117 4.10 10.63 5.78
C CYS A 117 5.05 10.88 4.60
N PRO A 118 5.56 12.14 4.43
CA PRO A 118 6.35 12.48 3.25
C PRO A 118 7.79 11.96 3.26
N GLY A 119 8.33 11.61 4.44
CA GLY A 119 9.66 11.04 4.59
C GLY A 119 9.67 9.53 4.31
N TRP A 120 10.78 9.02 3.77
CA TRP A 120 10.98 7.58 3.63
C TRP A 120 11.01 6.93 5.02
N HIS A 121 10.25 5.85 5.19
CA HIS A 121 10.12 5.13 6.46
C HIS A 121 9.73 3.68 6.25
N ILE A 122 9.82 2.92 7.32
CA ILE A 122 9.34 1.54 7.43
C ILE A 122 8.26 1.53 8.50
N ASP A 123 7.13 0.91 8.21
CA ASP A 123 6.06 0.76 9.17
C ASP A 123 6.39 -0.30 10.24
N ARG A 124 5.95 -0.02 11.48
CA ARG A 124 6.04 -0.97 12.59
C ARG A 124 4.78 -1.84 12.68
N VAL A 125 4.51 -2.56 11.62
CA VAL A 125 3.42 -3.55 11.49
C VAL A 125 4.00 -4.85 10.94
N GLY A 126 3.27 -5.95 11.00
CA GLY A 126 3.66 -7.17 10.30
C GLY A 126 3.51 -6.98 8.79
N MET A 127 2.28 -6.70 8.36
CA MET A 127 1.93 -6.43 6.98
C MET A 127 0.91 -5.30 6.94
N ARG A 128 0.88 -4.56 5.83
CA ARG A 128 -0.14 -3.55 5.52
C ARG A 128 -0.56 -3.65 4.09
N LEU A 129 -1.86 -3.61 3.84
CA LEU A 129 -2.42 -3.38 2.51
C LEU A 129 -2.74 -1.90 2.35
N ILE A 130 -2.33 -1.32 1.21
CA ILE A 130 -2.68 0.05 0.82
C ILE A 130 -3.30 0.03 -0.56
N CYS A 131 -4.42 0.73 -0.74
CA CYS A 131 -4.96 1.04 -2.06
C CYS A 131 -5.28 2.53 -2.14
N THR A 132 -4.73 3.21 -3.16
CA THR A 132 -5.07 4.61 -3.43
C THR A 132 -6.12 4.64 -4.52
N TYR A 133 -7.31 5.11 -4.20
CA TYR A 133 -8.44 5.21 -5.13
C TYR A 133 -8.36 6.45 -6.02
N GLN A 134 -7.86 7.55 -5.47
CA GLN A 134 -7.80 8.85 -6.15
C GLN A 134 -6.51 9.56 -5.79
N GLY A 135 -5.94 10.29 -6.75
CA GLY A 135 -4.68 11.00 -6.57
C GLY A 135 -3.44 10.10 -6.69
N PRO A 136 -2.25 10.61 -6.35
CA PRO A 136 -1.00 9.88 -6.52
C PRO A 136 -0.87 8.73 -5.51
N GLY A 137 -0.46 7.54 -5.97
CA GLY A 137 -0.30 6.33 -5.16
C GLY A 137 0.93 6.36 -4.26
N THR A 138 0.99 5.41 -3.33
CA THR A 138 2.12 5.21 -2.44
C THR A 138 3.41 4.97 -3.24
N GLN A 139 4.53 5.50 -2.76
CA GLN A 139 5.86 5.35 -3.35
C GLN A 139 6.72 4.44 -2.49
N TRP A 140 7.57 3.62 -3.13
CA TRP A 140 8.55 2.77 -2.44
C TRP A 140 9.87 2.74 -3.20
N LEU A 141 10.92 2.27 -2.53
CA LEU A 141 12.26 2.09 -3.06
C LEU A 141 12.61 0.61 -3.17
N GLU A 142 13.45 0.27 -4.14
CA GLU A 142 14.18 -0.99 -4.14
C GLU A 142 15.21 -1.01 -3.03
N ASP A 143 15.46 -2.16 -2.41
CA ASP A 143 16.41 -2.28 -1.30
C ASP A 143 17.83 -1.89 -1.67
N GLN A 144 18.26 -2.17 -2.90
CA GLN A 144 19.57 -1.77 -3.40
C GLN A 144 19.80 -0.25 -3.42
N ASP A 145 18.71 0.52 -3.44
CA ASP A 145 18.73 1.99 -3.49
C ASP A 145 18.57 2.62 -2.10
N VAL A 146 18.54 1.79 -1.03
CA VAL A 146 18.23 2.22 0.32
C VAL A 146 19.44 2.15 1.24
N ASP A 147 19.86 3.28 1.81
CA ASP A 147 20.67 3.27 3.03
C ASP A 147 19.76 3.23 4.27
N ARG A 148 19.53 2.03 4.80
CA ARG A 148 18.68 1.79 5.96
C ARG A 148 19.18 2.44 7.25
N ARG A 149 20.45 2.89 7.31
CA ARG A 149 21.01 3.59 8.45
C ARG A 149 20.57 5.05 8.52
N ASP A 150 20.17 5.60 7.37
CA ASP A 150 19.81 7.01 7.25
C ASP A 150 18.60 7.25 6.34
N LEU A 151 17.47 6.61 6.67
CA LEU A 151 16.22 6.78 5.92
C LEU A 151 15.74 8.24 5.89
N ARG A 152 16.07 9.04 6.92
CA ARG A 152 15.66 10.46 6.98
C ARG A 152 16.39 11.33 5.97
N HIS A 153 17.61 10.93 5.62
CA HIS A 153 18.44 11.58 4.63
C HIS A 153 18.63 10.69 3.39
N ALA A 154 17.81 9.62 3.25
CA ALA A 154 17.72 8.91 2.00
C ALA A 154 17.42 9.98 0.94
N ARG A 155 18.48 10.70 0.61
CA ARG A 155 18.46 11.66 -0.47
C ARG A 155 18.09 10.84 -1.66
N MET A 156 17.02 11.24 -2.28
CA MET A 156 16.79 10.98 -3.66
C MET A 156 18.03 11.54 -4.41
N GLY A 157 19.16 10.79 -4.34
CA GLY A 157 20.02 10.74 -5.47
C GLY A 157 19.17 10.26 -6.62
N ASP A 158 19.67 10.07 -7.78
CA ASP A 158 18.95 9.59 -8.97
C ASP A 158 18.24 8.23 -8.82
N ALA A 159 18.02 7.74 -7.60
CA ALA A 159 17.27 6.51 -7.29
C ALA A 159 15.82 6.67 -7.70
N ALA A 160 15.43 5.91 -8.71
CA ALA A 160 14.08 5.88 -9.21
C ALA A 160 13.17 5.20 -8.16
N PHE A 161 12.24 5.94 -7.58
CA PHE A 161 11.18 5.33 -6.78
C PHE A 161 10.11 4.70 -7.69
N ILE A 162 9.49 3.65 -7.19
CA ILE A 162 8.31 3.03 -7.80
C ILE A 162 7.08 3.68 -7.18
N GLN A 163 6.03 3.87 -7.96
CA GLN A 163 4.78 4.47 -7.50
C GLN A 163 3.59 3.63 -7.95
N ALA A 164 2.68 3.36 -7.01
CA ALA A 164 1.43 2.69 -7.33
C ALA A 164 0.53 3.56 -8.22
N ALA A 165 -0.16 2.92 -9.14
CA ALA A 165 -1.25 3.55 -9.89
C ALA A 165 -2.52 3.65 -9.00
N PRO A 166 -3.47 4.56 -9.32
CA PRO A 166 -4.79 4.53 -8.70
C PRO A 166 -5.47 3.18 -8.91
N GLY A 167 -6.09 2.63 -7.86
CA GLY A 167 -6.71 1.31 -7.85
C GLY A 167 -5.75 0.14 -7.60
N GLU A 168 -4.45 0.33 -7.79
CA GLU A 168 -3.46 -0.71 -7.52
C GLU A 168 -3.39 -1.03 -6.02
N VAL A 169 -3.48 -2.31 -5.70
CA VAL A 169 -3.32 -2.83 -4.33
C VAL A 169 -1.86 -3.08 -4.06
N VAL A 170 -1.36 -2.57 -2.95
CA VAL A 170 0.04 -2.72 -2.53
C VAL A 170 0.09 -3.38 -1.16
N LEU A 171 0.74 -4.52 -1.07
CA LEU A 171 1.12 -5.16 0.19
C LEU A 171 2.53 -4.73 0.57
N LEU A 172 2.69 -4.26 1.79
CA LEU A 172 3.97 -3.85 2.37
C LEU A 172 4.29 -4.73 3.58
N LYS A 173 5.43 -5.42 3.57
CA LYS A 173 5.98 -6.00 4.80
C LYS A 173 6.54 -4.90 5.68
N GLY A 174 6.17 -4.89 6.94
CA GLY A 174 6.71 -4.00 7.94
C GLY A 174 7.84 -4.64 8.76
N ALA A 175 8.38 -3.87 9.71
CA ALA A 175 9.46 -4.32 10.57
C ALA A 175 9.05 -5.38 11.61
N LEU A 176 7.75 -5.63 11.80
CA LEU A 176 7.23 -6.65 12.71
C LEU A 176 6.85 -7.96 11.99
N TRP A 177 7.06 -8.06 10.67
CA TRP A 177 6.93 -9.33 10.00
C TRP A 177 8.02 -10.29 10.48
N PRO A 178 7.70 -11.57 10.81
CA PRO A 178 8.67 -12.51 11.33
C PRO A 178 9.92 -12.63 10.43
N GLY A 179 11.10 -12.44 11.00
CA GLY A 179 12.37 -12.45 10.27
C GLY A 179 12.69 -11.19 9.47
N ASN A 180 11.90 -10.12 9.62
CA ASN A 180 12.01 -8.89 8.83
C ASN A 180 12.44 -7.67 9.65
N GLU A 181 12.96 -7.85 10.86
CA GLU A 181 13.24 -6.79 11.83
C GLU A 181 14.23 -5.74 11.31
N ALA A 182 15.19 -6.17 10.47
CA ALA A 182 16.19 -5.30 9.85
C ALA A 182 15.80 -4.83 8.44
N LEU A 183 14.71 -5.37 7.91
CA LEU A 183 14.22 -5.14 6.57
C LEU A 183 12.88 -4.37 6.64
N GLY A 184 12.03 -4.58 5.69
CA GLY A 184 10.73 -3.94 5.59
C GLY A 184 10.69 -2.93 4.45
N ALA A 185 9.52 -2.80 3.86
CA ALA A 185 9.29 -1.93 2.71
C ALA A 185 9.58 -0.47 3.06
N VAL A 186 10.59 0.12 2.43
CA VAL A 186 10.86 1.55 2.56
C VAL A 186 9.94 2.29 1.62
N HIS A 187 9.01 3.05 2.19
CA HIS A 187 7.96 3.70 1.43
C HIS A 187 7.62 5.09 1.99
N ARG A 188 6.79 5.83 1.26
CA ARG A 188 6.28 7.14 1.69
C ARG A 188 4.95 7.49 1.04
N SER A 189 4.28 8.48 1.61
CA SER A 189 3.21 9.21 0.92
C SER A 189 3.79 10.16 -0.11
N PRO A 190 3.28 10.19 -1.35
CA PRO A 190 3.69 11.18 -2.34
C PRO A 190 3.32 12.60 -1.91
N GLY A 191 4.06 13.58 -2.40
CA GLY A 191 3.66 14.98 -2.30
C GLY A 191 2.40 15.24 -3.13
N ILE A 192 1.52 16.09 -2.61
CA ILE A 192 0.36 16.61 -3.33
C ILE A 192 0.68 18.07 -3.65
N ALA A 193 0.67 18.43 -4.93
CA ALA A 193 0.93 19.79 -5.34
C ALA A 193 -0.20 20.73 -4.84
N PRO A 194 0.12 21.97 -4.45
CA PRO A 194 -0.91 22.95 -4.10
C PRO A 194 -1.93 23.12 -5.24
N GLY A 195 -3.22 22.99 -4.94
CA GLY A 195 -4.31 23.08 -5.91
C GLY A 195 -4.51 21.83 -6.77
N ALA A 196 -3.77 20.76 -6.54
CA ALA A 196 -4.04 19.45 -7.12
C ALA A 196 -5.20 18.74 -6.40
N ASP A 197 -5.72 17.70 -7.08
CA ASP A 197 -6.79 16.87 -6.51
C ASP A 197 -6.36 16.22 -5.19
N THR A 198 -7.34 15.99 -4.32
CA THR A 198 -7.15 15.28 -3.08
C THR A 198 -6.74 13.83 -3.32
N ARG A 199 -6.03 13.24 -2.37
CA ARG A 199 -5.71 11.82 -2.35
C ARG A 199 -6.70 11.07 -1.47
N THR A 200 -7.35 10.05 -2.02
CA THR A 200 -8.22 9.14 -1.28
C THR A 200 -7.59 7.75 -1.26
N LEU A 201 -7.35 7.22 -0.08
CA LEU A 201 -6.70 5.92 0.11
C LEU A 201 -7.30 5.15 1.27
N VAL A 202 -7.19 3.83 1.19
CA VAL A 202 -7.42 2.92 2.31
C VAL A 202 -6.11 2.29 2.76
N THR A 203 -5.96 2.10 4.06
CA THR A 203 -4.98 1.20 4.66
C THR A 203 -5.70 0.14 5.48
N LEU A 204 -5.26 -1.11 5.34
CA LEU A 204 -5.74 -2.24 6.12
C LEU A 204 -4.56 -2.85 6.87
N ASP A 205 -4.71 -2.98 8.19
CA ASP A 205 -3.73 -3.61 9.07
C ASP A 205 -4.35 -4.88 9.67
N PRO A 206 -3.69 -6.05 9.56
CA PRO A 206 -4.19 -7.27 10.17
C PRO A 206 -4.26 -7.17 11.70
N LEU A 207 -5.32 -7.73 12.28
CA LEU A 207 -5.54 -7.82 13.72
C LEU A 207 -5.74 -9.30 14.09
N TRP A 208 -4.92 -9.82 15.00
CA TRP A 208 -4.99 -11.24 15.44
C TRP A 208 -5.64 -11.42 16.80
N HIS A 209 -5.66 -10.37 17.64
CA HIS A 209 -6.31 -10.40 18.95
C HIS A 209 -6.77 -9.01 19.36
N ASP A 210 -7.79 -8.96 20.19
CA ASP A 210 -8.25 -7.78 20.94
C ASP A 210 -7.30 -7.43 22.09
#